data_4d9e5fcc5ad2d01ad0f551cca06ea860
#
_entry.id   4d9e5fcc5ad2d01ad0f551cca06ea860
#
_cell.length_a   1.000
_cell.length_b   1.000
_cell.length_c   1.000
_cell.angle_alpha   90.00
_cell.angle_beta   90.00
_cell.angle_gamma   90.00
#
_symmetry.space_group_name_H-M   'P 1'
#
loop_
_entity.id
_entity.type
_entity.pdbx_description
1 polymer ?
#
loop_
_entity_poly.entity_id
_entity_poly.type
_entity_poly.pdbx_seq_one_letter_code
_entity_poly.pdbx_strand_id
1 'polypeptide(L)'
;AVAPPNLTTAVDPEQALFTYVDARAQALASQEYASPPEIIPAALTALTYEQYRAIQFRQEMSLWHDEHRFTVQVLHPGFLYTQPVEIYLVHDTDVERLPFAKARYRYVGPAVPVADQITGDLGHAGFRIYYPRDGAEHPEEIVVFLGASYFRLVGHEQVHGLSARGLAIDTGLESGEEFPSFRAFWLIQPKPEATQLTFLALLDSPSVTGAYRFELDPARHTTLTVDARLYARQDVTKLGVAPMSSMFLYGQNRLPAFDDFRPQVHDSDGVFMHTARNE
;
A
#
# COMPACT_ATOMS: atom_id res chain seq x y z
N ALA A 1 15.41 -18.95 -5.73
CA ALA A 1 14.51 -18.41 -4.70
C ALA A 1 15.22 -18.39 -3.35
N VAL A 2 15.11 -17.30 -2.59
CA VAL A 2 15.67 -17.20 -1.24
C VAL A 2 14.74 -17.98 -0.30
N ALA A 3 15.29 -18.88 0.52
CA ALA A 3 14.49 -19.64 1.48
C ALA A 3 14.00 -18.73 2.62
N PRO A 4 12.76 -18.91 3.12
CA PRO A 4 12.29 -18.16 4.27
C PRO A 4 13.14 -18.44 5.52
N PRO A 5 13.31 -17.45 6.42
CA PRO A 5 14.10 -17.63 7.62
C PRO A 5 13.42 -18.58 8.60
N ASN A 6 14.21 -19.29 9.38
CA ASN A 6 13.72 -19.97 10.56
C ASN A 6 13.63 -18.93 11.71
N LEU A 7 12.46 -18.35 11.91
CA LEU A 7 12.25 -17.33 12.93
C LEU A 7 12.31 -17.89 14.36
N THR A 8 12.05 -19.20 14.53
CA THR A 8 12.06 -19.86 15.86
C THR A 8 13.44 -19.79 16.55
N THR A 9 14.51 -19.78 15.76
CA THR A 9 15.89 -19.72 16.29
C THR A 9 16.51 -18.34 16.21
N ALA A 10 15.80 -17.35 15.67
CA ALA A 10 16.30 -15.99 15.52
C ALA A 10 16.31 -15.26 16.88
N VAL A 11 17.39 -14.54 17.16
CA VAL A 11 17.50 -13.67 18.35
C VAL A 11 16.53 -12.49 18.24
N ASP A 12 16.35 -11.98 17.01
CA ASP A 12 15.39 -10.94 16.65
C ASP A 12 14.63 -11.40 15.41
N PRO A 13 13.40 -11.90 15.58
CA PRO A 13 12.60 -12.41 14.48
C PRO A 13 12.24 -11.32 13.43
N GLU A 14 11.96 -10.09 13.86
CA GLU A 14 11.65 -8.97 12.96
C GLU A 14 12.86 -8.63 12.08
N GLN A 15 14.04 -8.50 12.69
CA GLN A 15 15.27 -8.23 11.94
C GLN A 15 15.64 -9.39 11.00
N ALA A 16 15.43 -10.63 11.42
CA ALA A 16 15.66 -11.81 10.57
C ALA A 16 14.73 -11.82 9.36
N LEU A 17 13.45 -11.45 9.56
CA LEU A 17 12.48 -11.33 8.49
C LEU A 17 12.83 -10.18 7.53
N PHE A 18 13.24 -9.03 8.05
CA PHE A 18 13.70 -7.92 7.21
C PHE A 18 14.93 -8.30 6.38
N THR A 19 15.88 -9.01 6.97
CA THR A 19 17.05 -9.55 6.26
C THR A 19 16.64 -10.50 5.13
N TYR A 20 15.61 -11.31 5.34
CA TYR A 20 15.05 -12.17 4.30
C TYR A 20 14.43 -11.37 3.14
N VAL A 21 13.62 -10.36 3.45
CA VAL A 21 13.01 -9.49 2.42
C VAL A 21 14.09 -8.75 1.64
N ASP A 22 15.12 -8.28 2.32
CA ASP A 22 16.31 -7.63 1.74
C ASP A 22 17.05 -8.56 0.77
N ALA A 23 17.34 -9.79 1.19
CA ALA A 23 17.97 -10.78 0.33
C ALA A 23 17.11 -11.15 -0.89
N ARG A 24 15.77 -11.16 -0.74
CA ARG A 24 14.85 -11.33 -1.88
C ARG A 24 14.93 -10.17 -2.86
N ALA A 25 14.93 -8.92 -2.38
CA ALA A 25 15.06 -7.74 -3.22
C ALA A 25 16.40 -7.77 -4.01
N GLN A 26 17.51 -8.07 -3.32
CA GLN A 26 18.82 -8.20 -3.95
C GLN A 26 18.86 -9.31 -5.01
N ALA A 27 18.25 -10.47 -4.73
CA ALA A 27 18.17 -11.57 -5.67
C ALA A 27 17.34 -11.22 -6.91
N LEU A 28 16.24 -10.49 -6.75
CA LEU A 28 15.42 -10.00 -7.88
C LEU A 28 16.19 -8.99 -8.74
N ALA A 29 16.98 -8.10 -8.16
CA ALA A 29 17.81 -7.15 -8.90
C ALA A 29 18.83 -7.83 -9.82
N SER A 30 19.26 -9.04 -9.46
CA SER A 30 20.20 -9.86 -10.25
C SER A 30 19.54 -10.66 -11.38
N GLN A 31 18.22 -10.55 -11.55
CA GLN A 31 17.43 -11.27 -12.54
C GLN A 31 16.78 -10.29 -13.51
N GLU A 32 16.48 -10.76 -14.72
CA GLU A 32 15.64 -10.01 -15.63
C GLU A 32 14.25 -9.78 -15.04
N TYR A 33 13.70 -8.58 -15.25
CA TYR A 33 12.37 -8.26 -14.75
C TYR A 33 11.31 -9.15 -15.41
N ALA A 34 10.46 -9.73 -14.59
CA ALA A 34 9.29 -10.47 -15.02
C ALA A 34 8.02 -9.77 -14.54
N SER A 35 7.20 -9.32 -15.47
CA SER A 35 5.88 -8.78 -15.10
C SER A 35 5.06 -9.84 -14.36
N PRO A 36 4.30 -9.45 -13.33
CA PRO A 36 3.40 -10.38 -12.67
C PRO A 36 2.39 -10.96 -13.66
N PRO A 37 1.98 -12.21 -13.46
CA PRO A 37 0.95 -12.81 -14.29
C PRO A 37 -0.39 -12.07 -14.12
N GLU A 38 -1.14 -11.93 -15.20
CA GLU A 38 -2.51 -11.42 -15.18
C GLU A 38 -3.45 -12.51 -14.67
N ILE A 39 -3.73 -12.50 -13.36
CA ILE A 39 -4.59 -13.52 -12.73
C ILE A 39 -6.01 -13.00 -12.42
N ILE A 40 -6.26 -11.71 -12.63
CA ILE A 40 -7.57 -11.11 -12.35
C ILE A 40 -8.50 -11.37 -13.53
N PRO A 41 -9.66 -12.01 -13.32
CA PRO A 41 -10.62 -12.28 -14.38
C PRO A 41 -11.07 -11.00 -15.11
N ALA A 42 -11.29 -11.09 -16.42
CA ALA A 42 -11.74 -9.97 -17.26
C ALA A 42 -13.02 -9.30 -16.74
N ALA A 43 -13.91 -10.06 -16.13
CA ALA A 43 -15.12 -9.52 -15.51
C ALA A 43 -14.83 -8.56 -14.33
N LEU A 44 -13.72 -8.76 -13.62
CA LEU A 44 -13.29 -7.88 -12.54
C LEU A 44 -12.50 -6.68 -13.05
N THR A 45 -11.72 -6.82 -14.11
CA THR A 45 -10.99 -5.69 -14.72
C THR A 45 -11.92 -4.75 -15.48
N ALA A 46 -13.06 -5.25 -15.97
CA ALA A 46 -14.07 -4.48 -16.68
C ALA A 46 -15.10 -3.78 -15.75
N LEU A 47 -14.95 -3.87 -14.43
CA LEU A 47 -15.86 -3.22 -13.48
C LEU A 47 -15.90 -1.70 -13.69
N THR A 48 -17.08 -1.12 -13.59
CA THR A 48 -17.22 0.33 -13.41
C THR A 48 -16.85 0.71 -11.99
N TYR A 49 -16.57 1.99 -11.77
CA TYR A 49 -16.31 2.51 -10.42
C TYR A 49 -17.46 2.23 -9.44
N GLU A 50 -18.71 2.37 -9.88
CA GLU A 50 -19.89 2.08 -9.05
C GLU A 50 -19.97 0.60 -8.67
N GLN A 51 -19.68 -0.29 -9.60
CA GLN A 51 -19.64 -1.73 -9.35
C GLN A 51 -18.53 -2.09 -8.37
N TYR A 52 -17.34 -1.50 -8.54
CA TYR A 52 -16.22 -1.74 -7.64
C TYR A 52 -16.52 -1.25 -6.22
N ARG A 53 -17.09 -0.06 -6.06
CA ARG A 53 -17.51 0.47 -4.74
C ARG A 53 -18.60 -0.36 -4.07
N ALA A 54 -19.38 -1.10 -4.83
CA ALA A 54 -20.41 -1.99 -4.32
C ALA A 54 -19.84 -3.34 -3.80
N ILE A 55 -18.53 -3.56 -3.92
CA ILE A 55 -17.82 -4.64 -3.24
C ILE A 55 -17.34 -4.10 -1.89
N GLN A 56 -17.99 -4.50 -0.81
CA GLN A 56 -17.75 -3.99 0.52
C GLN A 56 -17.03 -5.03 1.38
N PHE A 57 -15.96 -4.65 2.06
CA PHE A 57 -15.31 -5.51 3.02
C PHE A 57 -16.22 -5.70 4.25
N ARG A 58 -16.26 -6.89 4.79
CA ARG A 58 -16.99 -7.22 6.02
C ARG A 58 -16.12 -6.88 7.23
N GLN A 59 -16.52 -5.88 8.02
CA GLN A 59 -15.72 -5.38 9.16
C GLN A 59 -15.40 -6.49 10.17
N GLU A 60 -16.35 -7.39 10.39
CA GLU A 60 -16.20 -8.56 11.27
C GLU A 60 -15.14 -9.56 10.81
N MET A 61 -14.67 -9.42 9.56
CA MET A 61 -13.59 -10.24 8.96
C MET A 61 -12.23 -9.52 8.94
N SER A 62 -12.13 -8.37 9.61
CA SER A 62 -10.86 -7.65 9.76
C SER A 62 -9.85 -8.53 10.49
N LEU A 63 -8.59 -8.47 10.05
CA LEU A 63 -7.51 -9.14 10.79
C LEU A 63 -7.38 -8.48 12.16
N TRP A 64 -7.15 -9.31 13.19
CA TRP A 64 -6.97 -8.91 14.58
C TRP A 64 -8.19 -8.23 15.22
N HIS A 65 -9.37 -8.43 14.62
CA HIS A 65 -10.64 -7.91 15.13
C HIS A 65 -10.91 -8.41 16.56
N ASP A 66 -11.42 -7.54 17.41
CA ASP A 66 -11.76 -7.77 18.83
C ASP A 66 -10.59 -8.10 19.77
N GLU A 67 -9.41 -8.36 19.26
CA GLU A 67 -8.25 -8.78 20.07
C GLU A 67 -7.17 -7.70 20.20
N HIS A 68 -7.09 -6.78 19.23
CA HIS A 68 -6.00 -5.81 19.12
C HIS A 68 -6.52 -4.40 18.84
N ARG A 69 -5.73 -3.41 19.18
CA ARG A 69 -6.02 -2.00 18.82
C ARG A 69 -5.90 -1.76 17.32
N PHE A 70 -4.93 -2.38 16.66
CA PHE A 70 -4.82 -2.32 15.21
C PHE A 70 -5.71 -3.38 14.56
N THR A 71 -6.46 -2.98 13.55
CA THR A 71 -7.18 -3.92 12.68
C THR A 71 -6.86 -3.66 11.23
N VAL A 72 -6.86 -4.71 10.40
CA VAL A 72 -6.51 -4.59 8.98
C VAL A 72 -7.62 -5.16 8.11
N GLN A 73 -7.98 -4.41 7.09
CA GLN A 73 -8.89 -4.82 6.04
C GLN A 73 -8.13 -4.94 4.72
N VAL A 74 -8.22 -6.09 4.07
CA VAL A 74 -7.63 -6.31 2.76
C VAL A 74 -8.56 -5.82 1.65
N LEU A 75 -8.01 -5.31 0.56
CA LEU A 75 -8.74 -4.69 -0.52
C LEU A 75 -8.95 -5.67 -1.69
N HIS A 76 -10.16 -5.65 -2.25
CA HIS A 76 -10.53 -6.51 -3.36
C HIS A 76 -9.81 -6.09 -4.65
N PRO A 77 -9.16 -7.02 -5.39
CA PRO A 77 -8.61 -6.71 -6.70
C PRO A 77 -9.71 -6.56 -7.76
N GLY A 78 -9.46 -5.77 -8.78
CA GLY A 78 -10.38 -5.47 -9.89
C GLY A 78 -10.41 -3.98 -10.22
N PHE A 79 -11.23 -3.60 -11.20
CA PHE A 79 -11.28 -2.24 -11.75
C PHE A 79 -9.88 -1.80 -12.23
N LEU A 80 -9.30 -0.76 -11.65
CA LEU A 80 -7.94 -0.29 -11.95
C LEU A 80 -6.85 -1.08 -11.19
N TYR A 81 -7.22 -1.88 -10.19
CA TYR A 81 -6.29 -2.62 -9.33
C TYR A 81 -6.14 -4.06 -9.81
N THR A 82 -5.44 -4.21 -10.93
CA THR A 82 -5.31 -5.47 -11.67
C THR A 82 -4.02 -6.24 -11.36
N GLN A 83 -3.09 -5.61 -10.63
CA GLN A 83 -1.85 -6.24 -10.17
C GLN A 83 -1.96 -6.51 -8.66
N PRO A 84 -2.33 -7.72 -8.25
CA PRO A 84 -2.48 -8.04 -6.84
C PRO A 84 -1.14 -8.14 -6.15
N VAL A 85 -1.19 -7.89 -4.83
CA VAL A 85 -0.08 -8.09 -3.91
C VAL A 85 -0.29 -9.34 -3.09
N GLU A 86 0.80 -10.00 -2.71
CA GLU A 86 0.77 -11.06 -1.71
C GLU A 86 0.80 -10.44 -0.30
N ILE A 87 -0.01 -10.97 0.60
CA ILE A 87 0.01 -10.57 2.01
C ILE A 87 0.37 -11.81 2.84
N TYR A 88 1.34 -11.66 3.71
CA TYR A 88 1.78 -12.63 4.68
C TYR A 88 1.47 -12.11 6.08
N LEU A 89 0.90 -12.96 6.90
CA LEU A 89 0.71 -12.71 8.33
C LEU A 89 1.88 -13.33 9.09
N VAL A 90 2.43 -12.55 10.00
CA VAL A 90 3.53 -13.01 10.86
C VAL A 90 3.00 -13.02 12.29
N HIS A 91 2.88 -14.22 12.86
CA HIS A 91 2.48 -14.44 14.24
C HIS A 91 3.63 -15.11 14.98
N ASP A 92 4.25 -14.40 15.91
CA ASP A 92 5.48 -14.83 16.59
C ASP A 92 6.57 -15.26 15.58
N THR A 93 6.71 -16.56 15.37
CA THR A 93 7.70 -17.17 14.46
C THR A 93 7.09 -17.76 13.20
N ASP A 94 5.77 -17.76 13.11
CA ASP A 94 5.04 -18.34 11.99
C ASP A 94 4.77 -17.29 10.92
N VAL A 95 5.03 -17.64 9.67
CA VAL A 95 4.76 -16.79 8.51
C VAL A 95 3.78 -17.52 7.59
N GLU A 96 2.58 -17.02 7.50
CA GLU A 96 1.50 -17.60 6.70
C GLU A 96 1.04 -16.67 5.60
N ARG A 97 0.90 -17.18 4.38
CA ARG A 97 0.30 -16.41 3.28
C ARG A 97 -1.20 -16.27 3.50
N LEU A 98 -1.72 -15.06 3.41
CA LEU A 98 -3.14 -14.78 3.48
C LEU A 98 -3.78 -14.98 2.10
N PRO A 99 -4.56 -16.05 1.86
CA PRO A 99 -5.22 -16.25 0.58
C PRO A 99 -6.41 -15.30 0.42
N PHE A 100 -6.76 -14.99 -0.82
CA PHE A 100 -8.02 -14.32 -1.12
C PHE A 100 -9.20 -15.19 -0.67
N ALA A 101 -10.16 -14.57 0.02
CA ALA A 101 -11.38 -15.23 0.41
C ALA A 101 -12.60 -14.35 0.07
N LYS A 102 -13.42 -14.81 -0.88
CA LYS A 102 -14.68 -14.15 -1.28
C LYS A 102 -15.58 -13.85 -0.08
N ALA A 103 -15.56 -14.71 0.93
CA ALA A 103 -16.36 -14.55 2.15
C ALA A 103 -16.03 -13.28 2.95
N ARG A 104 -14.85 -12.68 2.78
CA ARG A 104 -14.49 -11.40 3.41
C ARG A 104 -15.23 -10.21 2.84
N TYR A 105 -15.95 -10.40 1.73
CA TYR A 105 -16.62 -9.30 1.03
C TYR A 105 -18.12 -9.53 0.92
N ARG A 106 -18.84 -8.42 0.88
CA ARG A 106 -20.27 -8.36 0.57
C ARG A 106 -20.40 -7.70 -0.79
N TYR A 107 -21.03 -8.39 -1.72
CA TYR A 107 -21.32 -7.89 -3.07
C TYR A 107 -22.77 -7.40 -3.08
N VAL A 108 -22.97 -6.11 -3.27
CA VAL A 108 -24.29 -5.50 -3.20
C VAL A 108 -24.66 -4.82 -4.52
N GLY A 109 -25.96 -4.73 -4.82
CA GLY A 109 -26.47 -4.06 -6.00
C GLY A 109 -25.75 -4.45 -7.30
N PRO A 110 -25.09 -3.51 -7.99
CA PRO A 110 -24.46 -3.75 -9.30
C PRO A 110 -23.25 -4.69 -9.24
N ALA A 111 -22.73 -5.04 -8.05
CA ALA A 111 -21.64 -5.99 -7.91
C ALA A 111 -22.10 -7.45 -7.78
N VAL A 112 -23.39 -7.71 -7.52
CA VAL A 112 -23.91 -9.08 -7.32
C VAL A 112 -23.56 -10.02 -8.47
N PRO A 113 -23.75 -9.65 -9.76
CA PRO A 113 -23.47 -10.57 -10.88
C PRO A 113 -21.99 -10.95 -11.00
N VAL A 114 -21.09 -10.14 -10.46
CA VAL A 114 -19.63 -10.37 -10.53
C VAL A 114 -19.18 -11.43 -9.52
N ALA A 115 -19.90 -11.53 -8.40
CA ALA A 115 -19.56 -12.46 -7.33
C ALA A 115 -19.44 -13.92 -7.81
N ASP A 116 -20.29 -14.35 -8.74
CA ASP A 116 -20.32 -15.74 -9.23
C ASP A 116 -19.17 -16.06 -10.21
N GLN A 117 -18.50 -15.03 -10.72
CA GLN A 117 -17.36 -15.18 -11.62
C GLN A 117 -16.03 -15.26 -10.91
N ILE A 118 -16.03 -15.06 -9.58
CA ILE A 118 -14.83 -15.12 -8.74
C ILE A 118 -14.53 -16.57 -8.41
N THR A 119 -13.41 -17.07 -8.92
CA THR A 119 -12.90 -18.41 -8.67
C THR A 119 -11.42 -18.34 -8.28
N GLY A 120 -11.01 -19.15 -7.31
CA GLY A 120 -9.61 -19.26 -6.91
C GLY A 120 -9.10 -18.11 -6.07
N ASP A 121 -7.79 -18.05 -5.95
CA ASP A 121 -7.06 -17.05 -5.18
C ASP A 121 -6.65 -15.90 -6.09
N LEU A 122 -7.26 -14.75 -5.88
CA LEU A 122 -6.99 -13.54 -6.66
C LEU A 122 -5.88 -12.65 -6.06
N GLY A 123 -5.35 -13.00 -4.87
CA GLY A 123 -4.52 -12.08 -4.10
C GLY A 123 -5.32 -10.86 -3.62
N HIS A 124 -4.65 -9.77 -3.32
CA HIS A 124 -5.25 -8.56 -2.74
C HIS A 124 -4.81 -7.31 -3.52
N ALA A 125 -5.67 -6.30 -3.65
CA ALA A 125 -5.28 -5.02 -4.25
C ALA A 125 -4.37 -4.19 -3.34
N GLY A 126 -4.38 -4.48 -2.05
CA GLY A 126 -3.70 -3.79 -0.98
C GLY A 126 -4.42 -3.99 0.34
N PHE A 127 -4.23 -3.07 1.26
CA PHE A 127 -4.87 -3.14 2.58
C PHE A 127 -5.03 -1.76 3.21
N ARG A 128 -5.88 -1.70 4.25
CA ARG A 128 -6.10 -0.53 5.10
C ARG A 128 -5.84 -0.92 6.55
N ILE A 129 -5.27 0.01 7.31
CA ILE A 129 -5.06 -0.15 8.75
C ILE A 129 -5.98 0.82 9.47
N TYR A 130 -6.67 0.31 10.48
CA TYR A 130 -7.54 1.06 11.37
C TYR A 130 -6.98 1.05 12.78
N TYR A 131 -7.25 2.12 13.52
CA TYR A 131 -6.84 2.28 14.91
C TYR A 131 -7.88 3.09 15.69
N PRO A 132 -8.23 2.70 16.93
CA PRO A 132 -9.12 3.49 17.78
C PRO A 132 -8.39 4.75 18.27
N ARG A 133 -8.93 5.90 17.96
CA ARG A 133 -8.44 7.19 18.44
C ARG A 133 -9.31 7.71 19.58
N ASP A 134 -8.72 8.52 20.46
CA ASP A 134 -9.44 9.12 21.57
C ASP A 134 -10.58 10.00 21.03
N GLY A 135 -11.80 9.75 21.55
CA GLY A 135 -13.01 10.46 21.13
C GLY A 135 -13.70 9.92 19.88
N ALA A 136 -13.11 8.96 19.17
CA ALA A 136 -13.77 8.30 18.03
C ALA A 136 -14.72 7.19 18.52
N GLU A 137 -15.93 7.15 17.95
CA GLU A 137 -16.91 6.09 18.26
C GLU A 137 -16.50 4.73 17.70
N HIS A 138 -15.75 4.75 16.59
CA HIS A 138 -15.26 3.57 15.89
C HIS A 138 -13.78 3.75 15.49
N PRO A 139 -13.03 2.64 15.28
CA PRO A 139 -11.67 2.73 14.73
C PRO A 139 -11.64 3.49 13.41
N GLU A 140 -10.69 4.42 13.26
CA GLU A 140 -10.51 5.24 12.06
C GLU A 140 -9.46 4.64 11.13
N GLU A 141 -9.66 4.77 9.82
CA GLU A 141 -8.63 4.46 8.82
C GLU A 141 -7.46 5.43 8.99
N ILE A 142 -6.27 4.89 9.25
CA ILE A 142 -5.05 5.68 9.45
C ILE A 142 -4.03 5.51 8.33
N VAL A 143 -4.08 4.38 7.62
CA VAL A 143 -3.19 4.09 6.50
C VAL A 143 -3.92 3.27 5.45
N VAL A 144 -3.65 3.55 4.19
CA VAL A 144 -4.02 2.69 3.05
C VAL A 144 -2.84 2.51 2.11
N PHE A 145 -2.59 1.27 1.71
CA PHE A 145 -1.69 0.89 0.62
C PHE A 145 -2.54 0.34 -0.52
N LEU A 146 -2.51 1.00 -1.68
CA LEU A 146 -3.37 0.62 -2.81
C LEU A 146 -2.79 1.10 -4.13
N GLY A 147 -2.49 0.16 -5.02
CA GLY A 147 -1.99 0.39 -6.37
C GLY A 147 -0.51 0.77 -6.45
N ALA A 148 0.24 0.13 -7.32
CA ALA A 148 1.68 0.30 -7.49
C ALA A 148 2.42 0.36 -6.14
N SER A 149 3.07 1.48 -5.84
CA SER A 149 3.71 1.70 -4.53
C SER A 149 3.09 2.86 -3.76
N TYR A 150 1.83 3.21 -4.07
CA TYR A 150 1.14 4.30 -3.38
C TYR A 150 0.67 3.92 -1.99
N PHE A 151 0.81 4.86 -1.07
CA PHE A 151 0.20 4.78 0.25
C PHE A 151 -0.20 6.17 0.75
N ARG A 152 -1.17 6.20 1.66
CA ARG A 152 -1.70 7.44 2.22
C ARG A 152 -1.89 7.27 3.72
N LEU A 153 -1.50 8.31 4.46
CA LEU A 153 -1.74 8.43 5.89
C LEU A 153 -2.84 9.45 6.15
N VAL A 154 -3.60 9.24 7.23
CA VAL A 154 -4.60 10.18 7.73
C VAL A 154 -4.24 10.53 9.17
N GLY A 155 -4.01 11.81 9.44
CA GLY A 155 -3.78 12.33 10.78
C GLY A 155 -5.08 12.42 11.60
N HIS A 156 -4.95 12.66 12.91
CA HIS A 156 -6.09 12.89 13.77
C HIS A 156 -6.83 14.17 13.34
N GLU A 157 -8.16 14.09 13.27
CA GLU A 157 -9.03 15.20 12.79
C GLU A 157 -8.69 15.71 11.39
N GLN A 158 -8.05 14.87 10.56
CA GLN A 158 -7.72 15.22 9.19
C GLN A 158 -8.53 14.40 8.19
N VAL A 159 -8.72 14.96 7.02
CA VAL A 159 -9.24 14.26 5.84
C VAL A 159 -8.08 13.80 4.96
N HIS A 160 -8.38 13.00 3.96
CA HIS A 160 -7.38 12.57 2.99
C HIS A 160 -6.70 13.76 2.29
N GLY A 161 -5.38 13.69 2.23
CA GLY A 161 -4.53 14.63 1.50
C GLY A 161 -3.71 13.93 0.42
N LEU A 162 -2.40 14.23 0.38
CA LEU A 162 -1.47 13.68 -0.58
C LEU A 162 -1.25 12.18 -0.38
N SER A 163 -0.89 11.49 -1.47
CA SER A 163 -0.35 10.14 -1.41
C SER A 163 1.17 10.19 -1.46
N ALA A 164 1.83 9.37 -0.65
CA ALA A 164 3.23 9.03 -0.82
C ALA A 164 3.38 7.83 -1.75
N ARG A 165 4.57 7.63 -2.29
CA ARG A 165 4.96 6.45 -3.07
C ARG A 165 6.22 5.83 -2.49
N GLY A 166 6.37 4.52 -2.63
CA GLY A 166 7.62 3.84 -2.25
C GLY A 166 8.82 4.40 -3.01
N LEU A 167 8.68 4.56 -4.32
CA LEU A 167 9.74 5.07 -5.19
C LEU A 167 9.13 5.71 -6.44
N ALA A 168 9.85 6.68 -7.03
CA ALA A 168 9.53 7.26 -8.33
C ALA A 168 10.75 7.14 -9.26
N ILE A 169 10.51 6.73 -10.49
CA ILE A 169 11.55 6.55 -11.50
C ILE A 169 11.17 7.33 -12.77
N ASP A 170 12.06 8.19 -13.22
CA ASP A 170 11.95 8.98 -14.45
C ASP A 170 10.70 9.87 -14.53
N THR A 171 10.17 10.28 -13.38
CA THR A 171 8.99 11.16 -13.29
C THR A 171 9.21 12.48 -14.05
N GLY A 172 8.28 12.77 -14.97
CA GLY A 172 8.30 13.99 -15.78
C GLY A 172 9.35 14.02 -16.89
N LEU A 173 9.97 12.90 -17.21
CA LEU A 173 10.83 12.77 -18.39
C LEU A 173 10.03 12.42 -19.65
N GLU A 174 10.53 12.83 -20.81
CA GLU A 174 9.90 12.50 -22.11
C GLU A 174 9.94 11.00 -22.42
N SER A 175 10.90 10.26 -21.84
CA SER A 175 11.00 8.80 -21.92
C SER A 175 9.82 8.06 -21.29
N GLY A 176 9.02 8.74 -20.48
CA GLY A 176 7.95 8.16 -19.69
C GLY A 176 8.40 7.80 -18.27
N GLU A 177 7.42 7.64 -17.38
CA GLU A 177 7.62 7.29 -15.98
C GLU A 177 7.51 5.78 -15.79
N GLU A 178 8.40 5.20 -14.99
CA GLU A 178 8.28 3.84 -14.48
C GLU A 178 7.62 3.86 -13.10
N PHE A 179 6.65 2.95 -12.88
CA PHE A 179 5.90 2.82 -11.65
C PHE A 179 6.31 1.57 -10.87
N PRO A 180 7.28 1.67 -9.94
CA PRO A 180 7.58 0.56 -9.04
C PRO A 180 6.35 0.14 -8.24
N SER A 181 6.21 -1.17 -8.02
CA SER A 181 5.04 -1.72 -7.34
C SER A 181 5.45 -2.60 -6.16
N PHE A 182 4.74 -2.47 -5.05
CA PHE A 182 4.85 -3.45 -3.98
C PHE A 182 4.27 -4.79 -4.47
N ARG A 183 5.03 -5.87 -4.25
CA ARG A 183 4.67 -7.24 -4.65
C ARG A 183 4.18 -8.08 -3.49
N ALA A 184 4.73 -7.83 -2.31
CA ALA A 184 4.40 -8.58 -1.12
C ALA A 184 4.50 -7.70 0.12
N PHE A 185 3.67 -7.99 1.12
CA PHE A 185 3.72 -7.39 2.44
C PHE A 185 3.77 -8.48 3.51
N TRP A 186 4.50 -8.24 4.59
CA TRP A 186 4.52 -9.05 5.80
C TRP A 186 3.97 -8.20 6.93
N LEU A 187 2.75 -8.51 7.37
CA LEU A 187 2.07 -7.83 8.46
C LEU A 187 2.40 -8.54 9.76
N ILE A 188 3.22 -7.92 10.59
CA ILE A 188 3.64 -8.48 11.88
C ILE A 188 2.54 -8.21 12.89
N GLN A 189 1.98 -9.29 13.45
CA GLN A 189 0.90 -9.16 14.44
C GLN A 189 1.39 -8.39 15.66
N PRO A 190 0.76 -7.25 15.99
CA PRO A 190 1.14 -6.48 17.16
C PRO A 190 0.67 -7.18 18.43
N LYS A 191 1.17 -6.76 19.58
CA LYS A 191 0.54 -7.12 20.87
C LYS A 191 -0.83 -6.43 20.98
N PRO A 192 -1.79 -6.98 21.77
CA PRO A 192 -3.13 -6.41 21.90
C PRO A 192 -3.15 -4.90 22.17
N GLU A 193 -2.34 -4.43 23.10
CA GLU A 193 -2.27 -3.03 23.54
C GLU A 193 -1.17 -2.21 22.80
N ALA A 194 -0.63 -2.75 21.71
CA ALA A 194 0.43 -2.05 20.98
C ALA A 194 -0.04 -0.69 20.47
N THR A 195 0.83 0.29 20.57
CA THR A 195 0.63 1.64 20.05
C THR A 195 1.40 1.90 18.76
N GLN A 196 2.23 0.94 18.33
CA GLN A 196 2.99 0.96 17.10
C GLN A 196 2.80 -0.34 16.35
N LEU A 197 2.86 -0.29 15.02
CA LEU A 197 2.73 -1.44 14.14
C LEU A 197 3.87 -1.46 13.14
N THR A 198 4.59 -2.57 13.10
CA THR A 198 5.65 -2.81 12.09
C THR A 198 5.12 -3.72 10.98
N PHE A 199 5.47 -3.42 9.75
CA PHE A 199 5.26 -4.32 8.61
C PHE A 199 6.35 -4.11 7.56
N LEU A 200 6.56 -5.13 6.74
CA LEU A 200 7.60 -5.13 5.70
C LEU A 200 6.97 -5.20 4.33
N ALA A 201 7.70 -4.75 3.31
CA ALA A 201 7.28 -4.88 1.92
C ALA A 201 8.46 -5.17 0.98
N LEU A 202 8.15 -5.88 -0.10
CA LEU A 202 9.03 -6.11 -1.24
C LEU A 202 8.51 -5.28 -2.42
N LEU A 203 9.36 -4.39 -2.93
CA LEU A 203 9.10 -3.59 -4.12
C LEU A 203 9.85 -4.18 -5.32
N ASP A 204 9.21 -4.15 -6.48
CA ASP A 204 9.82 -4.59 -7.74
C ASP A 204 9.38 -3.73 -8.92
N SER A 205 10.30 -3.51 -9.85
CA SER A 205 10.07 -2.79 -11.10
C SER A 205 11.14 -3.17 -12.14
N PRO A 206 10.99 -2.78 -13.41
CA PRO A 206 12.01 -3.03 -14.45
C PRO A 206 13.40 -2.57 -14.04
N SER A 207 13.55 -1.43 -13.40
CA SER A 207 14.85 -0.81 -13.11
C SER A 207 15.35 -1.00 -11.69
N VAL A 208 14.45 -1.16 -10.70
CA VAL A 208 14.83 -1.16 -9.28
C VAL A 208 13.98 -2.15 -8.50
N THR A 209 14.61 -2.81 -7.53
CA THR A 209 13.94 -3.59 -6.50
C THR A 209 14.20 -2.99 -5.13
N GLY A 210 13.38 -3.32 -4.13
CA GLY A 210 13.59 -2.79 -2.79
C GLY A 210 12.96 -3.60 -1.68
N ALA A 211 13.61 -3.60 -0.53
CA ALA A 211 13.08 -4.05 0.74
C ALA A 211 12.72 -2.86 1.60
N TYR A 212 11.52 -2.87 2.14
CA TYR A 212 10.96 -1.78 2.96
C TYR A 212 10.58 -2.30 4.32
N ARG A 213 10.88 -1.50 5.35
CA ARG A 213 10.34 -1.63 6.70
C ARG A 213 9.57 -0.36 7.02
N PHE A 214 8.35 -0.55 7.45
CA PHE A 214 7.46 0.51 7.87
C PHE A 214 7.18 0.36 9.36
N GLU A 215 7.25 1.47 10.09
CA GLU A 215 6.88 1.57 11.50
C GLU A 215 5.84 2.68 11.64
N LEU A 216 4.60 2.28 11.90
CA LEU A 216 3.44 3.15 12.00
C LEU A 216 3.19 3.51 13.47
N ASP A 217 3.15 4.79 13.77
CA ASP A 217 2.74 5.35 15.05
C ASP A 217 1.51 6.25 14.86
N PRO A 218 0.32 5.82 15.31
CA PRO A 218 -0.93 6.57 15.19
C PRO A 218 -1.15 7.60 16.29
N ALA A 219 -0.12 8.09 16.97
CA ALA A 219 -0.21 9.11 17.99
C ALA A 219 -0.90 10.40 17.45
N ARG A 220 -0.92 11.48 18.24
CA ARG A 220 -1.55 12.75 17.85
C ARG A 220 -1.16 13.20 16.43
N HIS A 221 0.09 12.99 16.05
CA HIS A 221 0.56 13.13 14.68
C HIS A 221 0.85 11.74 14.15
N THR A 222 0.01 11.23 13.26
CA THR A 222 0.26 9.95 12.61
C THR A 222 1.56 10.00 11.84
N THR A 223 2.53 9.17 12.21
CA THR A 223 3.82 9.08 11.54
C THR A 223 4.04 7.67 10.97
N LEU A 224 4.72 7.61 9.85
CA LEU A 224 5.20 6.36 9.25
C LEU A 224 6.68 6.51 8.99
N THR A 225 7.49 5.85 9.79
CA THR A 225 8.94 5.74 9.55
C THR A 225 9.17 4.69 8.47
N VAL A 226 10.01 5.02 7.49
CA VAL A 226 10.27 4.14 6.34
C VAL A 226 11.77 3.92 6.21
N ASP A 227 12.21 2.67 6.40
CA ASP A 227 13.54 2.21 6.06
C ASP A 227 13.47 1.47 4.71
N ALA A 228 14.28 1.88 3.74
CA ALA A 228 14.31 1.28 2.42
C ALA A 228 15.73 0.90 2.01
N ARG A 229 15.88 -0.31 1.46
CA ARG A 229 17.11 -0.78 0.81
C ARG A 229 16.79 -1.04 -0.64
N LEU A 230 17.44 -0.28 -1.52
CA LEU A 230 17.16 -0.27 -2.96
C LEU A 230 18.32 -0.91 -3.73
N TYR A 231 17.99 -1.68 -4.74
CA TYR A 231 18.93 -2.39 -5.61
C TYR A 231 18.60 -2.08 -7.07
N ALA A 232 19.52 -1.43 -7.76
CA ALA A 232 19.37 -1.15 -9.18
C ALA A 232 19.54 -2.45 -9.98
N ARG A 233 18.59 -2.71 -10.89
CA ARG A 233 18.67 -3.76 -11.90
C ARG A 233 19.32 -3.24 -13.17
N GLN A 234 19.14 -1.97 -13.45
CA GLN A 234 19.74 -1.24 -14.57
C GLN A 234 19.90 0.24 -14.21
N ASP A 235 20.54 1.00 -15.07
CA ASP A 235 20.72 2.44 -14.89
C ASP A 235 19.39 3.18 -14.83
N VAL A 236 19.30 4.15 -13.93
CA VAL A 236 18.13 5.02 -13.71
C VAL A 236 18.55 6.46 -13.95
N THR A 237 17.85 7.16 -14.82
CA THR A 237 18.17 8.56 -15.15
C THR A 237 17.78 9.50 -14.02
N LYS A 238 16.60 9.30 -13.43
CA LYS A 238 16.07 10.14 -12.37
C LYS A 238 15.38 9.31 -11.31
N LEU A 239 15.97 9.27 -10.10
CA LEU A 239 15.42 8.56 -8.95
C LEU A 239 14.78 9.56 -7.99
N GLY A 240 13.48 9.39 -7.72
CA GLY A 240 12.74 10.13 -6.71
C GLY A 240 12.60 9.31 -5.43
N VAL A 241 13.24 9.77 -4.35
CA VAL A 241 13.17 9.14 -3.02
C VAL A 241 12.12 9.85 -2.18
N ALA A 242 11.30 9.07 -1.45
CA ALA A 242 10.18 9.57 -0.66
C ALA A 242 9.24 10.52 -1.45
N PRO A 243 8.82 10.16 -2.67
CA PRO A 243 8.05 11.05 -3.50
C PRO A 243 6.62 11.18 -2.96
N MET A 244 6.05 12.35 -3.13
CA MET A 244 4.65 12.62 -2.84
C MET A 244 3.92 12.96 -4.13
N SER A 245 2.68 12.49 -4.27
CA SER A 245 1.82 12.76 -5.41
C SER A 245 0.68 13.68 -5.00
N SER A 246 0.52 14.77 -5.73
CA SER A 246 -0.54 15.73 -5.55
C SER A 246 -1.15 16.09 -6.91
N MET A 247 -2.43 16.39 -6.91
CA MET A 247 -3.12 16.92 -8.09
C MET A 247 -3.35 18.41 -7.91
N PHE A 248 -3.04 19.18 -8.95
CA PHE A 248 -3.40 20.59 -9.05
C PHE A 248 -3.94 20.85 -10.45
N LEU A 249 -5.22 21.16 -10.56
CA LEU A 249 -5.86 21.50 -11.82
C LEU A 249 -6.02 23.02 -11.95
N TYR A 250 -6.59 23.67 -10.97
CA TYR A 250 -6.67 25.14 -10.85
C TYR A 250 -6.96 25.53 -9.39
N GLY A 251 -6.69 26.79 -9.07
CA GLY A 251 -6.89 27.39 -7.75
C GLY A 251 -6.73 28.91 -7.79
N GLN A 252 -6.51 29.54 -6.64
CA GLN A 252 -6.42 31.00 -6.54
C GLN A 252 -5.33 31.61 -7.44
N ASN A 253 -4.23 30.89 -7.64
CA ASN A 253 -3.08 31.33 -8.43
C ASN A 253 -3.20 31.01 -9.93
N ARG A 254 -4.19 30.24 -10.34
CA ARG A 254 -4.42 29.83 -11.72
C ARG A 254 -5.89 29.57 -11.93
N LEU A 255 -6.53 30.43 -12.73
CA LEU A 255 -7.93 30.28 -13.09
C LEU A 255 -8.14 29.01 -13.96
N PRO A 256 -9.34 28.39 -13.91
CA PRO A 256 -9.69 27.27 -14.78
C PRO A 256 -9.61 27.68 -16.25
N ALA A 257 -9.14 26.75 -17.09
CA ALA A 257 -9.13 26.94 -18.55
C ALA A 257 -10.49 26.62 -19.21
N PHE A 258 -11.46 26.17 -18.41
CA PHE A 258 -12.80 25.75 -18.82
C PHE A 258 -13.82 26.23 -17.77
N ASP A 259 -15.09 26.23 -18.15
CA ASP A 259 -16.19 26.61 -17.25
C ASP A 259 -16.42 25.53 -16.19
N ASP A 260 -16.22 25.88 -14.91
CA ASP A 260 -16.44 25.02 -13.77
C ASP A 260 -16.97 25.86 -12.59
N PHE A 261 -18.00 25.39 -11.93
CA PHE A 261 -18.61 26.10 -10.80
C PHE A 261 -17.76 26.04 -9.52
N ARG A 262 -16.80 25.12 -9.44
CA ARG A 262 -15.92 24.98 -8.28
C ARG A 262 -14.89 26.11 -8.29
N PRO A 263 -14.59 26.75 -7.14
CA PRO A 263 -13.60 27.82 -7.08
C PRO A 263 -12.17 27.33 -7.23
N GLN A 264 -11.92 26.07 -6.90
CA GLN A 264 -10.60 25.43 -6.95
C GLN A 264 -10.72 23.90 -7.01
N VAL A 265 -9.77 23.26 -7.64
CA VAL A 265 -9.65 21.79 -7.73
C VAL A 265 -8.19 21.40 -7.61
N HIS A 266 -7.76 21.03 -6.43
CA HIS A 266 -6.39 20.58 -6.13
C HIS A 266 -6.34 19.84 -4.78
N ASP A 267 -5.29 19.06 -4.59
CA ASP A 267 -4.98 18.38 -3.31
C ASP A 267 -4.03 19.22 -2.45
N SER A 268 -3.19 20.06 -3.08
CA SER A 268 -2.29 20.98 -2.38
C SER A 268 -1.96 22.21 -3.23
N ASP A 269 -1.66 23.34 -2.58
CA ASP A 269 -1.28 24.59 -3.24
C ASP A 269 0.19 24.66 -3.63
N GLY A 270 1.06 23.86 -3.03
CA GLY A 270 2.48 23.90 -3.27
C GLY A 270 3.28 22.96 -2.37
N VAL A 271 4.60 23.09 -2.47
CA VAL A 271 5.56 22.36 -1.67
C VAL A 271 6.31 23.31 -0.76
N PHE A 272 6.29 23.05 0.53
CA PHE A 272 7.14 23.74 1.48
C PHE A 272 8.35 22.84 1.79
N MET A 273 9.55 23.37 1.63
CA MET A 273 10.82 22.67 1.94
C MET A 273 11.63 23.50 2.93
N HIS A 274 12.18 22.81 3.92
CA HIS A 274 13.15 23.38 4.85
C HIS A 274 14.39 22.50 4.84
N THR A 275 15.49 23.04 4.35
CA THR A 275 16.76 22.30 4.24
C THR A 275 17.60 22.46 5.52
N ALA A 276 18.63 21.62 5.71
CA ALA A 276 19.58 21.74 6.79
C ALA A 276 20.38 23.07 6.74
N ARG A 277 20.36 23.77 5.60
CA ARG A 277 20.98 25.09 5.45
C ARG A 277 20.05 26.25 5.80
N ASN A 278 18.83 25.94 6.25
CA ASN A 278 17.81 26.93 6.59
C ASN A 278 17.37 27.81 5.40
N GLU A 279 17.39 27.23 4.22
CA GLU A 279 16.96 27.83 2.95
C GLU A 279 15.58 27.39 2.58
#